data_c26f7e32ff209e171ec4f5ef289e659a
#
_entry.id   c26f7e32ff209e171ec4f5ef289e659a
#
_cell.length_a   1.000
_cell.length_b   1.000
_cell.length_c   1.000
_cell.angle_alpha   90.00
_cell.angle_beta   90.00
_cell.angle_gamma   90.00
#
_symmetry.space_group_name_H-M   'P 1'
#
loop_
_entity.id
_entity.type
_entity.pdbx_description
1 polymer ?
#
loop_
_entity_poly.entity_id
_entity_poly.type
_entity_poly.pdbx_seq_one_letter_code
_entity_poly.pdbx_strand_id
1 'polypeptide(L)'
;MADKLVKAGVRNDQDILLHIPLRYEDETRITPVADLRLGEFAQAQVTVIEHEVKFRPRRQLVVTTQDASGEVLILRYVNFYPSQLAAFKAGQLLRVKGEARHGFFGTEMIHPRVEKVGEDTPVAQALTPIYPTVEGLTQPSWRKLIERALAVVPLPEVLPKQIVPPEWGTLHAAVQLLHAPPPDVNPHALSERDHPAWARIKFEELLAQQISLRLARAARLQEVAPSLPDNDLVARFQAQLAFTLTGAQQRAWLSIAQDMRQALPMHRLLQGDVGSGKTVVAGLACAQSVGAGLQAAVMAPTEILAEQLFYKLEEWFTPLGVRVAWLASSVTKKNKQKVYDALERNEVQIVVGTHALIQEGVRFYDLGLAVIDE
;
A
#
# COMPACT_ATOMS: atom_id res chain seq x y z
N MET A 1 -13.70 -11.28 19.46
CA MET A 1 -12.29 -10.83 19.42
C MET A 1 -11.61 -11.30 18.15
N ALA A 2 -11.57 -12.60 17.87
CA ALA A 2 -10.91 -13.19 16.70
C ALA A 2 -11.32 -12.53 15.36
N ASP A 3 -12.61 -12.39 15.07
CA ASP A 3 -13.08 -11.78 13.81
C ASP A 3 -12.62 -10.34 13.61
N LYS A 4 -12.45 -9.59 14.72
CA LYS A 4 -11.94 -8.22 14.67
C LYS A 4 -10.44 -8.17 14.37
N LEU A 5 -9.69 -9.13 14.88
CA LEU A 5 -8.25 -9.28 14.59
C LEU A 5 -8.04 -9.67 13.12
N VAL A 6 -8.84 -10.59 12.59
CA VAL A 6 -8.79 -10.94 11.14
C VAL A 6 -9.09 -9.72 10.27
N LYS A 7 -10.08 -8.87 10.63
CA LYS A 7 -10.35 -7.60 9.93
C LYS A 7 -9.19 -6.60 10.01
N ALA A 8 -8.39 -6.66 11.08
CA ALA A 8 -7.17 -5.88 11.21
C ALA A 8 -5.94 -6.48 10.50
N GLY A 9 -6.11 -7.59 9.78
CA GLY A 9 -5.03 -8.28 9.07
C GLY A 9 -4.25 -9.30 9.92
N VAL A 10 -4.62 -9.49 11.18
CA VAL A 10 -3.96 -10.42 12.12
C VAL A 10 -4.56 -11.81 11.97
N ARG A 11 -3.77 -12.78 11.54
CA ARG A 11 -4.16 -14.16 11.28
C ARG A 11 -3.49 -15.16 12.23
N ASN A 12 -2.32 -14.80 12.75
CA ASN A 12 -1.53 -15.61 13.67
C ASN A 12 -0.88 -14.75 14.76
N ASP A 13 -0.23 -15.37 15.73
CA ASP A 13 0.35 -14.67 16.88
C ASP A 13 1.52 -13.76 16.50
N GLN A 14 2.28 -14.10 15.46
CA GLN A 14 3.39 -13.25 14.96
C GLN A 14 2.85 -11.97 14.30
N ASP A 15 1.70 -12.04 13.61
CA ASP A 15 1.07 -10.86 13.01
C ASP A 15 0.71 -9.81 14.07
N ILE A 16 0.46 -10.23 15.34
CA ILE A 16 0.23 -9.31 16.45
C ILE A 16 1.48 -8.46 16.71
N LEU A 17 2.65 -9.07 16.68
CA LEU A 17 3.94 -8.39 16.90
C LEU A 17 4.36 -7.54 15.70
N LEU A 18 3.91 -7.91 14.50
CA LEU A 18 4.15 -7.14 13.28
C LEU A 18 3.08 -6.06 13.04
N HIS A 19 2.07 -5.94 13.91
CA HIS A 19 1.11 -4.84 13.90
C HIS A 19 1.74 -3.59 14.51
N ILE A 20 2.66 -2.97 13.76
CA ILE A 20 3.55 -1.89 14.19
C ILE A 20 2.77 -0.58 14.42
N PRO A 21 3.17 0.25 15.42
CA PRO A 21 2.53 1.53 15.68
C PRO A 21 2.60 2.50 14.49
N LEU A 22 1.55 3.31 14.32
CA LEU A 22 1.52 4.40 13.33
C LEU A 22 2.32 5.61 13.78
N ARG A 23 2.25 5.93 15.07
CA ARG A 23 2.89 7.07 15.71
C ARG A 23 3.04 6.82 17.21
N TYR A 24 3.72 7.73 17.87
CA TYR A 24 3.95 7.69 19.31
C TYR A 24 3.46 8.99 19.97
N GLU A 25 2.93 8.87 21.17
CA GLU A 25 2.55 9.99 22.01
C GLU A 25 3.49 10.02 23.22
N ASP A 26 4.11 11.18 23.47
CA ASP A 26 5.00 11.34 24.63
C ASP A 26 4.17 11.60 25.89
N GLU A 27 3.95 10.56 26.65
CA GLU A 27 3.31 10.60 27.96
C GLU A 27 4.33 10.41 29.11
N THR A 28 5.64 10.46 28.80
CA THR A 28 6.71 10.22 29.78
C THR A 28 7.04 11.44 30.62
N ARG A 29 6.58 12.62 30.21
CA ARG A 29 6.81 13.90 30.89
C ARG A 29 5.54 14.73 30.96
N ILE A 30 5.51 15.59 31.97
CA ILE A 30 4.50 16.63 32.10
C ILE A 30 5.11 17.92 31.54
N THR A 31 4.47 18.51 30.56
CA THR A 31 4.90 19.77 29.94
C THR A 31 4.15 20.93 30.60
N PRO A 32 4.83 21.95 31.15
CA PRO A 32 4.18 23.17 31.62
C PRO A 32 3.34 23.81 30.49
N VAL A 33 2.25 24.49 30.84
CA VAL A 33 1.35 25.08 29.84
C VAL A 33 2.07 26.14 29.00
N ALA A 34 3.00 26.90 29.60
CA ALA A 34 3.82 27.89 28.93
C ALA A 34 4.75 27.30 27.85
N ASP A 35 5.15 26.03 28.00
CA ASP A 35 6.09 25.34 27.09
C ASP A 35 5.39 24.51 26.02
N LEU A 36 4.04 24.52 25.99
CA LEU A 36 3.27 23.79 24.99
C LEU A 36 3.51 24.36 23.58
N ARG A 37 3.91 23.49 22.67
CA ARG A 37 4.10 23.85 21.25
C ARG A 37 2.83 23.58 20.47
N LEU A 38 2.40 24.58 19.69
CA LEU A 38 1.20 24.47 18.86
C LEU A 38 1.37 23.42 17.75
N GLY A 39 0.36 22.56 17.62
CA GLY A 39 0.38 21.47 16.66
C GLY A 39 1.07 20.19 17.18
N GLU A 40 1.70 20.22 18.35
CA GLU A 40 2.33 19.05 18.94
C GLU A 40 1.43 18.40 20.01
N PHE A 41 1.49 17.08 20.10
CA PHE A 41 0.86 16.34 21.20
C PHE A 41 1.68 16.52 22.48
N ALA A 42 0.99 16.86 23.57
CA ALA A 42 1.62 17.02 24.88
C ALA A 42 0.73 16.49 26.01
N GLN A 43 1.37 16.21 27.14
CA GLN A 43 0.72 15.89 28.40
C GLN A 43 1.00 17.03 29.39
N ALA A 44 -0.07 17.64 29.89
CA ALA A 44 0.00 18.67 30.93
C ALA A 44 -0.75 18.23 32.20
N GLN A 45 -0.34 18.73 33.34
CA GLN A 45 -1.03 18.54 34.61
C GLN A 45 -1.64 19.86 35.04
N VAL A 46 -2.96 19.89 35.20
CA VAL A 46 -3.71 21.14 35.41
C VAL A 46 -4.81 20.95 36.45
N THR A 47 -5.14 22.01 37.15
CA THR A 47 -6.28 22.07 38.09
C THR A 47 -7.46 22.77 37.45
N VAL A 48 -8.63 22.20 37.56
CA VAL A 48 -9.87 22.78 37.05
C VAL A 48 -10.22 24.04 37.86
N ILE A 49 -10.39 25.16 37.19
CA ILE A 49 -10.90 26.40 37.78
C ILE A 49 -12.43 26.38 37.68
N GLU A 50 -12.96 26.29 36.48
CA GLU A 50 -14.39 26.28 36.23
C GLU A 50 -14.71 25.54 34.92
N HIS A 51 -15.98 25.23 34.74
CA HIS A 51 -16.47 24.73 33.46
C HIS A 51 -17.80 25.41 33.07
N GLU A 52 -17.97 25.61 31.78
CA GLU A 52 -19.13 26.29 31.22
C GLU A 52 -19.64 25.55 29.97
N VAL A 53 -20.96 25.46 29.82
CA VAL A 53 -21.58 24.97 28.61
C VAL A 53 -22.01 26.16 27.73
N LYS A 54 -21.30 26.37 26.62
CA LYS A 54 -21.63 27.41 25.63
C LYS A 54 -22.51 26.85 24.52
N PHE A 55 -23.49 27.62 24.08
CA PHE A 55 -24.44 27.19 23.04
C PHE A 55 -24.21 27.86 21.68
N ARG A 56 -23.31 28.85 21.61
CA ARG A 56 -22.94 29.54 20.36
C ARG A 56 -21.45 29.43 20.10
N PRO A 57 -21.02 29.22 18.86
CA PRO A 57 -21.77 28.93 17.65
C PRO A 57 -22.43 27.53 17.61
N ARG A 58 -21.98 26.61 18.47
CA ARG A 58 -22.54 25.25 18.70
C ARG A 58 -22.46 24.90 20.18
N ARG A 59 -23.27 23.94 20.62
CA ARG A 59 -23.19 23.42 21.98
C ARG A 59 -21.82 22.82 22.22
N GLN A 60 -21.08 23.32 23.18
CA GLN A 60 -19.74 22.91 23.55
C GLN A 60 -19.51 23.06 25.06
N LEU A 61 -18.70 22.18 25.61
CA LEU A 61 -18.19 22.29 26.96
C LEU A 61 -16.82 22.93 26.89
N VAL A 62 -16.63 24.01 27.66
CA VAL A 62 -15.36 24.71 27.82
C VAL A 62 -14.96 24.56 29.29
N VAL A 63 -13.77 24.04 29.54
CA VAL A 63 -13.22 23.87 30.89
C VAL A 63 -11.98 24.74 30.97
N THR A 64 -12.00 25.70 31.87
CA THR A 64 -10.85 26.56 32.21
C THR A 64 -10.01 25.85 33.25
N THR A 65 -8.76 25.63 32.94
CA THR A 65 -7.81 24.96 33.84
C THR A 65 -6.54 25.80 33.96
N GLN A 66 -5.76 25.55 35.02
CA GLN A 66 -4.52 26.25 35.31
C GLN A 66 -3.46 25.25 35.77
N ASP A 67 -2.23 25.42 35.32
CA ASP A 67 -1.12 24.62 35.83
C ASP A 67 -0.53 25.21 37.15
N ALA A 68 0.51 24.58 37.68
CA ALA A 68 1.16 25.01 38.91
C ALA A 68 1.85 26.38 38.78
N SER A 69 2.16 26.84 37.56
CA SER A 69 2.75 28.16 37.30
C SER A 69 1.72 29.28 37.23
N GLY A 70 0.45 28.94 37.14
CA GLY A 70 -0.62 29.90 36.94
C GLY A 70 -1.06 30.10 35.49
N GLU A 71 -0.43 29.40 34.55
CA GLU A 71 -0.77 29.47 33.13
C GLU A 71 -2.07 28.74 32.83
N VAL A 72 -2.90 29.33 31.96
CA VAL A 72 -4.25 28.83 31.67
C VAL A 72 -4.25 27.96 30.43
N LEU A 73 -4.85 26.78 30.55
CA LEU A 73 -5.15 25.87 29.44
C LEU A 73 -6.66 25.67 29.33
N ILE A 74 -7.21 25.90 28.14
CA ILE A 74 -8.63 25.67 27.84
C ILE A 74 -8.83 24.29 27.27
N LEU A 75 -9.71 23.49 27.88
CA LEU A 75 -10.12 22.20 27.33
C LEU A 75 -11.49 22.37 26.68
N ARG A 76 -11.61 22.01 25.40
CA ARG A 76 -12.84 22.20 24.62
C ARG A 76 -13.38 20.88 24.10
N TYR A 77 -14.69 20.65 24.37
CA TYR A 77 -15.41 19.47 23.88
C TYR A 77 -16.62 19.92 23.06
N VAL A 78 -16.57 19.71 21.76
CA VAL A 78 -17.66 20.10 20.82
C VAL A 78 -18.85 19.13 20.94
N ASN A 79 -18.58 17.85 21.16
CA ASN A 79 -19.58 16.83 21.46
C ASN A 79 -19.25 16.24 22.84
N PHE A 80 -20.14 16.36 23.80
CA PHE A 80 -19.92 15.84 25.15
C PHE A 80 -21.20 15.24 25.72
N TYR A 81 -21.03 14.28 26.60
CA TYR A 81 -22.12 13.66 27.34
C TYR A 81 -22.26 14.32 28.72
N PRO A 82 -23.49 14.41 29.27
CA PRO A 82 -23.70 14.99 30.60
C PRO A 82 -22.86 14.36 31.70
N SER A 83 -22.54 13.06 31.58
CA SER A 83 -21.66 12.33 32.53
C SER A 83 -20.23 12.88 32.59
N GLN A 84 -19.75 13.51 31.51
CA GLN A 84 -18.40 14.10 31.47
C GLN A 84 -18.28 15.34 32.37
N LEU A 85 -19.37 16.07 32.61
CA LEU A 85 -19.39 17.26 33.46
C LEU A 85 -18.93 16.90 34.92
N ALA A 86 -19.27 15.72 35.40
CA ALA A 86 -18.88 15.24 36.73
C ALA A 86 -17.36 15.03 36.87
N ALA A 87 -16.61 14.99 35.79
CA ALA A 87 -15.15 14.88 35.79
C ALA A 87 -14.44 16.22 36.04
N PHE A 88 -15.14 17.35 35.78
CA PHE A 88 -14.55 18.69 35.81
C PHE A 88 -15.05 19.53 37.00
N LYS A 89 -14.80 19.00 38.24
CA LYS A 89 -15.10 19.74 39.44
C LYS A 89 -14.00 20.76 39.73
N ALA A 90 -14.37 21.97 40.17
CA ALA A 90 -13.39 22.97 40.59
C ALA A 90 -12.44 22.41 41.65
N GLY A 91 -11.16 22.69 41.52
CA GLY A 91 -10.09 22.16 42.37
C GLY A 91 -9.65 20.73 42.03
N GLN A 92 -10.26 20.07 41.05
CA GLN A 92 -9.84 18.72 40.64
C GLN A 92 -8.53 18.78 39.83
N LEU A 93 -7.51 18.04 40.28
CA LEU A 93 -6.27 17.86 39.52
C LEU A 93 -6.47 16.84 38.41
N LEU A 94 -6.10 17.24 37.23
CA LEU A 94 -6.24 16.45 36.01
C LEU A 94 -4.92 16.34 35.27
N ARG A 95 -4.69 15.18 34.67
CA ARG A 95 -3.70 15.00 33.63
C ARG A 95 -4.41 15.03 32.30
N VAL A 96 -4.04 15.98 31.45
CA VAL A 96 -4.67 16.22 30.13
C VAL A 96 -3.68 15.88 29.04
N LYS A 97 -4.15 15.19 28.02
CA LYS A 97 -3.33 14.66 26.93
C LYS A 97 -3.99 15.02 25.61
N GLY A 98 -3.31 15.79 24.78
CA GLY A 98 -3.87 16.24 23.49
C GLY A 98 -2.91 17.14 22.72
N GLU A 99 -3.33 17.51 21.53
CA GLU A 99 -2.63 18.46 20.69
C GLU A 99 -2.92 19.89 21.16
N ALA A 100 -1.88 20.66 21.44
CA ALA A 100 -2.01 22.06 21.80
C ALA A 100 -2.31 22.91 20.56
N ARG A 101 -3.28 23.82 20.69
CA ARG A 101 -3.70 24.72 19.60
C ARG A 101 -3.85 26.14 20.11
N HIS A 102 -3.80 27.09 19.18
CA HIS A 102 -4.17 28.46 19.50
C HIS A 102 -5.68 28.60 19.43
N GLY A 103 -6.29 28.99 20.53
CA GLY A 103 -7.71 29.26 20.67
C GLY A 103 -7.99 30.76 20.86
N PHE A 104 -9.27 31.11 20.92
CA PHE A 104 -9.70 32.50 21.12
C PHE A 104 -9.26 33.10 22.48
N PHE A 105 -9.13 32.25 23.50
CA PHE A 105 -8.76 32.64 24.86
C PHE A 105 -7.35 32.20 25.27
N GLY A 106 -6.48 31.91 24.32
CA GLY A 106 -5.11 31.42 24.58
C GLY A 106 -4.91 29.98 24.11
N THR A 107 -4.01 29.25 24.79
CA THR A 107 -3.72 27.86 24.44
C THR A 107 -4.91 26.95 24.80
N GLU A 108 -5.34 26.14 23.85
CA GLU A 108 -6.44 25.19 24.04
C GLU A 108 -6.12 23.79 23.53
N MET A 109 -6.79 22.80 24.09
CA MET A 109 -6.83 21.43 23.58
C MET A 109 -8.27 21.04 23.24
N ILE A 110 -8.49 20.51 22.03
CA ILE A 110 -9.82 20.08 21.58
C ILE A 110 -9.96 18.57 21.77
N HIS A 111 -10.99 18.16 22.51
CA HIS A 111 -11.24 16.76 22.87
C HIS A 111 -10.03 16.05 23.52
N PRO A 112 -9.30 16.72 24.45
CA PRO A 112 -8.18 16.04 25.10
C PRO A 112 -8.66 14.83 25.87
N ARG A 113 -7.80 13.83 26.00
CA ARG A 113 -8.00 12.76 26.96
C ARG A 113 -7.68 13.29 28.35
N VAL A 114 -8.54 13.02 29.33
CA VAL A 114 -8.36 13.47 30.70
C VAL A 114 -8.38 12.30 31.65
N GLU A 115 -7.50 12.38 32.64
CA GLU A 115 -7.37 11.41 33.72
C GLU A 115 -7.32 12.17 35.05
N LYS A 116 -8.08 11.70 36.04
CA LYS A 116 -7.98 12.23 37.42
C LYS A 116 -6.74 11.66 38.05
N VAL A 117 -5.90 12.52 38.58
CA VAL A 117 -4.62 12.14 39.18
C VAL A 117 -4.46 12.75 40.56
N GLY A 118 -3.59 12.15 41.37
CA GLY A 118 -3.01 12.77 42.56
C GLY A 118 -1.65 13.41 42.20
N GLU A 119 -1.10 14.16 43.15
CA GLU A 119 0.20 14.83 42.98
C GLU A 119 1.33 13.83 42.62
N ASP A 120 1.33 12.66 43.26
CA ASP A 120 2.36 11.63 43.12
C ASP A 120 2.05 10.58 42.03
N THR A 121 1.03 10.80 41.19
CA THR A 121 0.70 9.82 40.14
C THR A 121 1.85 9.72 39.13
N PRO A 122 2.47 8.53 38.95
CA PRO A 122 3.63 8.39 38.07
C PRO A 122 3.27 8.68 36.58
N VAL A 123 4.24 9.12 35.82
CA VAL A 123 4.16 9.24 34.35
C VAL A 123 4.48 7.91 33.68
N ALA A 124 4.17 7.79 32.40
CA ALA A 124 4.54 6.62 31.61
C ALA A 124 6.07 6.43 31.57
N GLN A 125 6.51 5.17 31.60
CA GLN A 125 7.94 4.80 31.56
C GLN A 125 8.47 4.64 30.13
N ALA A 126 7.59 4.70 29.14
CA ALA A 126 7.90 4.56 27.72
C ALA A 126 6.96 5.43 26.89
N LEU A 127 7.36 5.77 25.67
CA LEU A 127 6.47 6.44 24.72
C LEU A 127 5.24 5.57 24.45
N THR A 128 4.08 6.21 24.39
CA THR A 128 2.81 5.48 24.20
C THR A 128 2.56 5.20 22.71
N PRO A 129 2.58 3.94 22.26
CA PRO A 129 2.34 3.59 20.87
C PRO A 129 0.85 3.73 20.51
N ILE A 130 0.58 4.25 19.32
CA ILE A 130 -0.75 4.36 18.72
C ILE A 130 -0.83 3.44 17.50
N TYR A 131 -1.72 2.47 17.57
CA TYR A 131 -1.87 1.42 16.55
C TYR A 131 -2.97 1.73 15.53
N PRO A 132 -2.87 1.20 14.29
CA PRO A 132 -4.01 1.10 13.39
C PRO A 132 -5.15 0.36 14.10
N THR A 133 -6.37 0.88 14.03
CA THR A 133 -7.53 0.23 14.66
C THR A 133 -8.62 -0.08 13.66
N VAL A 134 -9.42 -1.07 13.99
CA VAL A 134 -10.69 -1.39 13.34
C VAL A 134 -11.82 -1.20 14.35
N GLU A 135 -13.04 -1.10 13.85
CA GLU A 135 -14.22 -0.93 14.72
C GLU A 135 -14.28 -2.03 15.80
N GLY A 136 -14.40 -1.58 17.05
CA GLY A 136 -14.52 -2.45 18.21
C GLY A 136 -13.20 -2.97 18.80
N LEU A 137 -12.02 -2.53 18.30
CA LEU A 137 -10.73 -2.71 18.96
C LEU A 137 -10.20 -1.34 19.42
N THR A 138 -9.97 -1.19 20.72
CA THR A 138 -9.48 0.06 21.31
C THR A 138 -7.95 0.05 21.47
N GLN A 139 -7.33 1.24 21.58
CA GLN A 139 -5.90 1.36 21.85
C GLN A 139 -5.42 0.59 23.09
N PRO A 140 -6.14 0.65 24.24
CA PRO A 140 -5.77 -0.16 25.41
C PRO A 140 -5.83 -1.68 25.13
N SER A 141 -6.80 -2.12 24.31
CA SER A 141 -6.91 -3.54 23.96
C SER A 141 -5.72 -4.01 23.12
N TRP A 142 -5.29 -3.19 22.15
CA TRP A 142 -4.11 -3.44 21.34
C TRP A 142 -2.84 -3.51 22.20
N ARG A 143 -2.59 -2.49 23.03
CA ARG A 143 -1.41 -2.47 23.91
C ARG A 143 -1.32 -3.70 24.80
N LYS A 144 -2.43 -4.09 25.45
CA LYS A 144 -2.47 -5.28 26.29
C LYS A 144 -2.24 -6.58 25.52
N LEU A 145 -2.75 -6.66 24.28
CA LEU A 145 -2.56 -7.83 23.43
C LEU A 145 -1.10 -7.97 23.01
N ILE A 146 -0.49 -6.87 22.57
CA ILE A 146 0.90 -6.83 22.12
C ILE A 146 1.88 -7.09 23.28
N GLU A 147 1.64 -6.48 24.43
CA GLU A 147 2.43 -6.74 25.64
C GLU A 147 2.47 -8.24 25.99
N ARG A 148 1.31 -8.89 25.94
CA ARG A 148 1.23 -10.35 26.15
C ARG A 148 1.93 -11.13 25.04
N ALA A 149 1.78 -10.72 23.79
CA ALA A 149 2.43 -11.39 22.67
C ALA A 149 3.95 -11.27 22.74
N LEU A 150 4.48 -10.08 23.09
CA LEU A 150 5.92 -9.87 23.31
C LEU A 150 6.52 -10.79 24.37
N ALA A 151 5.74 -11.15 25.38
CA ALA A 151 6.20 -12.01 26.47
C ALA A 151 6.24 -13.50 26.09
N VAL A 152 5.43 -13.97 25.11
CA VAL A 152 5.24 -15.40 24.84
C VAL A 152 5.49 -15.83 23.40
N VAL A 153 5.39 -14.90 22.43
CA VAL A 153 5.55 -15.24 21.02
C VAL A 153 7.01 -15.14 20.61
N PRO A 154 7.64 -16.22 20.16
CA PRO A 154 9.03 -16.18 19.73
C PRO A 154 9.14 -15.46 18.37
N LEU A 155 10.13 -14.58 18.26
CA LEU A 155 10.59 -14.01 17.00
C LEU A 155 12.03 -14.52 16.76
N PRO A 156 12.18 -15.67 16.10
CA PRO A 156 13.50 -16.23 15.87
C PRO A 156 14.30 -15.37 14.90
N GLU A 157 15.61 -15.28 15.13
CA GLU A 157 16.53 -14.66 14.19
C GLU A 157 16.79 -15.62 13.04
N VAL A 158 16.19 -15.36 11.88
CA VAL A 158 16.32 -16.21 10.68
C VAL A 158 17.44 -15.74 9.74
N LEU A 159 17.82 -14.47 9.84
CA LEU A 159 18.83 -13.92 8.95
C LEU A 159 20.25 -14.20 9.43
N PRO A 160 21.16 -14.55 8.53
CA PRO A 160 22.59 -14.65 8.88
C PRO A 160 23.10 -13.32 9.41
N LYS A 161 23.86 -13.36 10.51
CA LYS A 161 24.42 -12.16 11.14
C LYS A 161 25.25 -11.28 10.19
N GLN A 162 25.84 -11.90 9.16
CA GLN A 162 26.71 -11.23 8.19
C GLN A 162 25.98 -10.24 7.27
N ILE A 163 24.66 -10.41 7.10
CA ILE A 163 23.86 -9.56 6.21
C ILE A 163 23.07 -8.50 6.96
N VAL A 164 23.07 -8.54 8.29
CA VAL A 164 22.36 -7.59 9.16
C VAL A 164 23.40 -6.66 9.78
N PRO A 165 23.32 -5.34 9.55
CA PRO A 165 24.17 -4.38 10.23
C PRO A 165 24.03 -4.48 11.76
N PRO A 166 25.16 -4.51 12.52
CA PRO A 166 25.11 -4.70 13.98
C PRO A 166 24.25 -3.66 14.71
N GLU A 167 24.20 -2.43 14.21
CA GLU A 167 23.44 -1.31 14.76
C GLU A 167 21.92 -1.49 14.66
N TRP A 168 21.43 -2.39 13.82
CA TRP A 168 19.99 -2.68 13.71
C TRP A 168 19.50 -3.65 14.79
N GLY A 169 20.43 -4.36 15.46
CA GLY A 169 20.09 -5.32 16.50
C GLY A 169 19.37 -6.57 15.97
N THR A 170 18.80 -7.34 16.89
CA THR A 170 17.98 -8.51 16.53
C THR A 170 16.55 -8.08 16.13
N LEU A 171 15.86 -8.94 15.37
CA LEU A 171 14.44 -8.71 15.03
C LEU A 171 13.59 -8.52 16.29
N HIS A 172 13.77 -9.35 17.30
CA HIS A 172 13.05 -9.25 18.56
C HIS A 172 13.31 -7.91 19.26
N ALA A 173 14.56 -7.48 19.37
CA ALA A 173 14.92 -6.20 19.98
C ALA A 173 14.33 -5.01 19.21
N ALA A 174 14.35 -5.06 17.86
CA ALA A 174 13.75 -4.02 17.03
C ALA A 174 12.24 -3.92 17.23
N VAL A 175 11.53 -5.05 17.22
CA VAL A 175 10.08 -5.12 17.44
C VAL A 175 9.74 -4.65 18.86
N GLN A 176 10.46 -5.11 19.88
CA GLN A 176 10.27 -4.70 21.26
C GLN A 176 10.43 -3.18 21.43
N LEU A 177 11.50 -2.60 20.84
CA LEU A 177 11.72 -1.15 20.87
C LEU A 177 10.58 -0.39 20.19
N LEU A 178 10.10 -0.84 19.05
CA LEU A 178 8.99 -0.18 18.35
C LEU A 178 7.68 -0.24 19.13
N HIS A 179 7.44 -1.25 19.94
CA HIS A 179 6.24 -1.37 20.75
C HIS A 179 6.33 -0.68 22.13
N ALA A 180 7.51 -0.56 22.68
CA ALA A 180 7.78 0.04 23.98
C ALA A 180 9.08 0.86 23.97
N PRO A 181 9.14 1.95 23.16
CA PRO A 181 10.36 2.75 23.06
C PRO A 181 10.63 3.46 24.37
N PRO A 182 11.87 3.36 24.90
CA PRO A 182 12.24 4.04 26.14
C PRO A 182 12.24 5.57 25.95
N PRO A 183 12.18 6.35 27.07
CA PRO A 183 11.97 7.81 27.02
C PRO A 183 13.10 8.59 26.34
N ASP A 184 14.30 8.03 26.28
CA ASP A 184 15.49 8.62 25.66
C ASP A 184 15.54 8.47 24.15
N VAL A 185 14.68 7.65 23.56
CA VAL A 185 14.58 7.51 22.11
C VAL A 185 13.86 8.73 21.52
N ASN A 186 14.46 9.29 20.47
CA ASN A 186 13.88 10.44 19.78
C ASN A 186 12.53 10.07 19.12
N PRO A 187 11.40 10.66 19.58
CA PRO A 187 10.07 10.36 19.04
C PRO A 187 9.93 10.72 17.57
N HIS A 188 10.65 11.75 17.11
CA HIS A 188 10.64 12.17 15.71
C HIS A 188 11.27 11.10 14.80
N ALA A 189 12.43 10.55 15.20
CA ALA A 189 13.07 9.47 14.44
C ALA A 189 12.18 8.20 14.34
N LEU A 190 11.38 7.92 15.37
CA LEU A 190 10.40 6.84 15.33
C LEU A 190 9.24 7.15 14.37
N SER A 191 8.72 8.37 14.38
CA SER A 191 7.59 8.80 13.55
C SER A 191 7.97 8.90 12.06
N GLU A 192 9.16 9.42 11.76
CA GLU A 192 9.72 9.48 10.40
C GLU A 192 10.28 8.13 9.92
N ARG A 193 10.29 7.13 10.82
CA ARG A 193 10.78 5.78 10.52
C ARG A 193 12.26 5.71 10.14
N ASP A 194 13.08 6.59 10.73
CA ASP A 194 14.53 6.68 10.51
C ASP A 194 15.35 5.96 11.59
N HIS A 195 14.72 5.50 12.65
CA HIS A 195 15.40 4.73 13.70
C HIS A 195 15.89 3.38 13.18
N PRO A 196 17.07 2.86 13.63
CA PRO A 196 17.61 1.56 13.20
C PRO A 196 16.65 0.38 13.33
N ALA A 197 15.79 0.37 14.34
CA ALA A 197 14.75 -0.65 14.48
C ALA A 197 13.77 -0.69 13.29
N TRP A 198 13.44 0.47 12.70
CA TRP A 198 12.66 0.53 11.47
C TRP A 198 13.44 0.01 10.26
N ALA A 199 14.74 0.32 10.18
CA ALA A 199 15.60 -0.20 9.11
C ALA A 199 15.62 -1.74 9.14
N ARG A 200 15.67 -2.31 10.35
CA ARG A 200 15.62 -3.77 10.55
C ARG A 200 14.33 -4.38 10.01
N ILE A 201 13.16 -3.82 10.35
CA ILE A 201 11.86 -4.31 9.89
C ILE A 201 11.69 -4.14 8.37
N LYS A 202 12.04 -2.95 7.85
CA LYS A 202 11.98 -2.68 6.41
C LYS A 202 12.85 -3.66 5.61
N PHE A 203 14.04 -3.98 6.11
CA PHE A 203 14.95 -4.91 5.45
C PHE A 203 14.38 -6.33 5.40
N GLU A 204 13.84 -6.83 6.51
CA GLU A 204 13.18 -8.16 6.56
C GLU A 204 12.05 -8.26 5.55
N GLU A 205 11.17 -7.27 5.55
CA GLU A 205 9.99 -7.24 4.67
C GLU A 205 10.40 -7.19 3.20
N LEU A 206 11.32 -6.28 2.83
CA LEU A 206 11.81 -6.15 1.46
C LEU A 206 12.58 -7.39 1.00
N LEU A 207 13.36 -7.99 1.89
CA LEU A 207 14.09 -9.23 1.58
C LEU A 207 13.12 -10.39 1.35
N ALA A 208 12.12 -10.56 2.22
CA ALA A 208 11.09 -11.58 2.06
C ALA A 208 10.32 -11.41 0.74
N GLN A 209 9.96 -10.17 0.39
CA GLN A 209 9.34 -9.85 -0.89
C GLN A 209 10.25 -10.21 -2.07
N GLN A 210 11.54 -9.84 -2.03
CA GLN A 210 12.49 -10.16 -3.09
C GLN A 210 12.73 -11.67 -3.24
N ILE A 211 12.81 -12.40 -2.13
CA ILE A 211 12.92 -13.86 -2.15
C ILE A 211 11.67 -14.47 -2.79
N SER A 212 10.48 -14.04 -2.39
CA SER A 212 9.21 -14.52 -2.94
C SER A 212 9.11 -14.29 -4.46
N LEU A 213 9.52 -13.10 -4.94
CA LEU A 213 9.58 -12.80 -6.36
C LEU A 213 10.58 -13.67 -7.10
N ARG A 214 11.76 -13.94 -6.52
CA ARG A 214 12.77 -14.82 -7.10
C ARG A 214 12.32 -16.27 -7.16
N LEU A 215 11.67 -16.77 -6.10
CA LEU A 215 11.10 -18.12 -6.08
C LEU A 215 10.00 -18.27 -7.13
N ALA A 216 9.08 -17.30 -7.24
CA ALA A 216 8.05 -17.29 -8.27
C ALA A 216 8.65 -17.25 -9.70
N ARG A 217 9.74 -16.49 -9.89
CA ARG A 217 10.49 -16.50 -11.15
C ARG A 217 11.13 -17.85 -11.42
N ALA A 218 11.80 -18.43 -10.43
CA ALA A 218 12.44 -19.73 -10.57
C ALA A 218 11.44 -20.84 -10.89
N ALA A 219 10.25 -20.81 -10.29
CA ALA A 219 9.16 -21.74 -10.61
C ALA A 219 8.71 -21.60 -12.07
N ARG A 220 8.53 -20.38 -12.57
CA ARG A 220 8.17 -20.14 -13.99
C ARG A 220 9.24 -20.61 -14.96
N LEU A 221 10.52 -20.52 -14.61
CA LEU A 221 11.62 -21.03 -15.45
C LEU A 221 11.65 -22.56 -15.57
N GLN A 222 10.81 -23.29 -14.82
CA GLN A 222 10.61 -24.72 -15.01
C GLN A 222 9.53 -25.03 -16.07
N GLU A 223 8.73 -24.03 -16.47
CA GLU A 223 7.73 -24.18 -17.52
C GLU A 223 8.39 -24.06 -18.89
N VAL A 224 7.86 -24.77 -19.86
CA VAL A 224 8.34 -24.73 -21.24
C VAL A 224 7.36 -23.88 -22.06
N ALA A 225 7.90 -22.97 -22.87
CA ALA A 225 7.15 -22.18 -23.82
C ALA A 225 7.68 -22.41 -25.25
N PRO A 226 6.85 -22.20 -26.27
CA PRO A 226 7.34 -22.26 -27.65
C PRO A 226 8.38 -21.16 -27.89
N SER A 227 9.48 -21.52 -28.55
CA SER A 227 10.45 -20.55 -29.04
C SER A 227 9.86 -19.81 -30.25
N LEU A 228 9.91 -18.48 -30.21
CA LEU A 228 9.41 -17.61 -31.26
C LEU A 228 10.61 -16.99 -31.99
N PRO A 229 11.15 -17.64 -33.07
CA PRO A 229 12.33 -17.15 -33.77
C PRO A 229 12.04 -15.87 -34.58
N ASP A 230 13.09 -15.18 -34.96
CA ASP A 230 13.00 -14.06 -35.89
C ASP A 230 12.40 -14.54 -37.21
N ASN A 231 11.57 -13.70 -37.84
CA ASN A 231 10.85 -14.04 -39.04
C ASN A 231 10.62 -12.81 -39.94
N ASP A 232 10.24 -13.07 -41.20
CA ASP A 232 10.03 -12.03 -42.19
C ASP A 232 8.86 -11.08 -41.85
N LEU A 233 7.85 -11.54 -41.12
CA LEU A 233 6.70 -10.70 -40.76
C LEU A 233 7.10 -9.50 -39.92
N VAL A 234 8.09 -9.63 -39.02
CA VAL A 234 8.62 -8.51 -38.24
C VAL A 234 9.26 -7.45 -39.14
N ALA A 235 10.08 -7.87 -40.09
CA ALA A 235 10.71 -6.93 -41.03
C ALA A 235 9.67 -6.22 -41.91
N ARG A 236 8.67 -6.96 -42.42
CA ARG A 236 7.55 -6.39 -43.17
C ARG A 236 6.70 -5.44 -42.34
N PHE A 237 6.43 -5.77 -41.09
CA PHE A 237 5.73 -4.90 -40.15
C PHE A 237 6.51 -3.59 -39.93
N GLN A 238 7.82 -3.65 -39.71
CA GLN A 238 8.65 -2.45 -39.55
C GLN A 238 8.69 -1.59 -40.82
N ALA A 239 8.78 -2.20 -41.99
CA ALA A 239 8.90 -1.49 -43.25
C ALA A 239 7.64 -0.69 -43.64
N GLN A 240 6.46 -1.09 -43.16
CA GLN A 240 5.21 -0.38 -43.45
C GLN A 240 4.86 0.74 -42.45
N LEU A 241 5.59 0.85 -41.33
CA LEU A 241 5.35 1.92 -40.35
C LEU A 241 5.65 3.28 -41.03
N ALA A 242 4.76 4.25 -40.84
CA ALA A 242 4.93 5.63 -41.33
C ALA A 242 6.02 6.43 -40.60
N PHE A 243 6.70 5.80 -39.63
CA PHE A 243 7.72 6.39 -38.77
C PHE A 243 8.83 5.39 -38.48
N THR A 244 9.99 5.89 -38.05
CA THR A 244 11.09 5.06 -37.57
C THR A 244 11.00 4.87 -36.07
N LEU A 245 11.36 3.70 -35.57
CA LEU A 245 11.42 3.44 -34.14
C LEU A 245 12.48 4.33 -33.47
N THR A 246 12.14 4.90 -32.33
CA THR A 246 13.13 5.59 -31.50
C THR A 246 14.17 4.60 -30.96
N GLY A 247 15.35 5.10 -30.60
CA GLY A 247 16.39 4.24 -30.01
C GLY A 247 15.94 3.50 -28.73
N ALA A 248 15.03 4.08 -27.95
CA ALA A 248 14.46 3.43 -26.76
C ALA A 248 13.51 2.28 -27.15
N GLN A 249 12.62 2.51 -28.10
CA GLN A 249 11.71 1.49 -28.63
C GLN A 249 12.48 0.32 -29.26
N GLN A 250 13.54 0.63 -30.01
CA GLN A 250 14.38 -0.39 -30.63
C GLN A 250 15.10 -1.25 -29.60
N ARG A 251 15.68 -0.64 -28.55
CA ARG A 251 16.31 -1.41 -27.44
C ARG A 251 15.30 -2.28 -26.70
N ALA A 252 14.11 -1.74 -26.39
CA ALA A 252 13.05 -2.48 -25.73
C ALA A 252 12.59 -3.67 -26.61
N TRP A 253 12.38 -3.44 -27.90
CA TRP A 253 12.03 -4.48 -28.86
C TRP A 253 13.09 -5.59 -28.94
N LEU A 254 14.35 -5.23 -29.12
CA LEU A 254 15.44 -6.22 -29.20
C LEU A 254 15.52 -7.11 -27.95
N SER A 255 15.32 -6.51 -26.78
CA SER A 255 15.28 -7.25 -25.52
C SER A 255 14.08 -8.21 -25.42
N ILE A 256 12.89 -7.78 -25.88
CA ILE A 256 11.68 -8.61 -25.94
C ILE A 256 11.89 -9.75 -26.95
N ALA A 257 12.38 -9.44 -28.14
CA ALA A 257 12.65 -10.44 -29.17
C ALA A 257 13.65 -11.50 -28.72
N GLN A 258 14.67 -11.10 -27.94
CA GLN A 258 15.63 -12.03 -27.36
C GLN A 258 14.97 -12.98 -26.36
N ASP A 259 14.07 -12.48 -25.50
CA ASP A 259 13.34 -13.33 -24.56
C ASP A 259 12.38 -14.28 -25.31
N MET A 260 11.67 -13.79 -26.31
CA MET A 260 10.72 -14.59 -27.11
C MET A 260 11.39 -15.74 -27.88
N ARG A 261 12.68 -15.64 -28.20
CA ARG A 261 13.45 -16.71 -28.82
C ARG A 261 13.80 -17.88 -27.89
N GLN A 262 13.68 -17.66 -26.59
CA GLN A 262 13.97 -18.72 -25.60
C GLN A 262 12.78 -19.68 -25.48
N ALA A 263 13.04 -20.93 -25.19
CA ALA A 263 11.99 -21.91 -24.90
C ALA A 263 11.47 -21.80 -23.46
N LEU A 264 11.35 -20.58 -22.96
CA LEU A 264 10.90 -20.23 -21.61
C LEU A 264 9.82 -19.18 -21.66
N PRO A 265 8.80 -19.20 -20.78
CA PRO A 265 7.76 -18.19 -20.75
C PRO A 265 8.34 -16.81 -20.46
N MET A 266 8.16 -15.87 -21.37
CA MET A 266 8.50 -14.47 -21.15
C MET A 266 7.49 -13.81 -20.21
N HIS A 267 7.98 -13.14 -19.18
CA HIS A 267 7.15 -12.31 -18.28
C HIS A 267 7.83 -10.95 -18.14
N ARG A 268 7.46 -10.01 -18.99
CA ARG A 268 8.13 -8.72 -19.11
C ARG A 268 7.14 -7.55 -18.99
N LEU A 269 7.51 -6.58 -18.16
CA LEU A 269 6.82 -5.29 -18.08
C LEU A 269 7.47 -4.31 -19.06
N LEU A 270 6.68 -3.74 -19.98
CA LEU A 270 7.08 -2.63 -20.83
C LEU A 270 6.57 -1.33 -20.21
N GLN A 271 7.49 -0.53 -19.68
CA GLN A 271 7.16 0.75 -19.03
C GLN A 271 7.55 1.93 -19.93
N GLY A 272 6.73 2.96 -19.94
CA GLY A 272 6.96 4.21 -20.67
C GLY A 272 5.78 5.17 -20.50
N ASP A 273 6.02 6.45 -20.73
CA ASP A 273 5.00 7.50 -20.61
C ASP A 273 3.86 7.30 -21.63
N VAL A 274 2.74 7.98 -21.38
CA VAL A 274 1.64 8.05 -22.34
C VAL A 274 2.16 8.67 -23.66
N GLY A 275 1.87 8.04 -24.80
CA GLY A 275 2.38 8.48 -26.08
C GLY A 275 3.81 8.05 -26.42
N SER A 276 4.51 7.31 -25.55
CA SER A 276 5.87 6.80 -25.83
C SER A 276 5.92 5.71 -26.91
N GLY A 277 4.76 5.26 -27.40
CA GLY A 277 4.63 4.26 -28.45
C GLY A 277 4.79 2.81 -27.96
N LYS A 278 4.36 2.49 -26.76
CA LYS A 278 4.30 1.10 -26.24
C LYS A 278 3.57 0.17 -27.19
N THR A 279 2.50 0.64 -27.81
CA THR A 279 1.66 -0.12 -28.75
C THR A 279 2.44 -0.65 -29.96
N VAL A 280 3.39 0.12 -30.53
CA VAL A 280 4.19 -0.36 -31.65
C VAL A 280 5.14 -1.49 -31.24
N VAL A 281 5.68 -1.43 -30.03
CA VAL A 281 6.52 -2.51 -29.47
C VAL A 281 5.68 -3.78 -29.24
N ALA A 282 4.45 -3.63 -28.74
CA ALA A 282 3.49 -4.74 -28.65
C ALA A 282 3.13 -5.31 -30.04
N GLY A 283 2.94 -4.44 -31.03
CA GLY A 283 2.72 -4.86 -32.44
C GLY A 283 3.89 -5.68 -33.02
N LEU A 284 5.13 -5.29 -32.72
CA LEU A 284 6.32 -6.07 -33.11
C LEU A 284 6.34 -7.45 -32.46
N ALA A 285 5.97 -7.55 -31.19
CA ALA A 285 5.86 -8.83 -30.48
C ALA A 285 4.74 -9.71 -31.10
N CYS A 286 3.59 -9.11 -31.41
CA CYS A 286 2.54 -9.81 -32.15
C CYS A 286 3.02 -10.32 -33.53
N ALA A 287 3.78 -9.49 -34.27
CA ALA A 287 4.35 -9.89 -35.53
C ALA A 287 5.32 -11.07 -35.40
N GLN A 288 6.14 -11.09 -34.35
CA GLN A 288 7.04 -12.22 -34.09
C GLN A 288 6.27 -13.50 -33.75
N SER A 289 5.22 -13.42 -32.93
CA SER A 289 4.39 -14.57 -32.59
C SER A 289 3.67 -15.13 -33.82
N VAL A 290 3.00 -14.25 -34.57
CA VAL A 290 2.23 -14.64 -35.80
C VAL A 290 3.14 -15.17 -36.86
N GLY A 291 4.30 -14.54 -37.10
CA GLY A 291 5.29 -15.01 -38.06
C GLY A 291 5.93 -16.36 -37.72
N ALA A 292 5.90 -16.75 -36.43
CA ALA A 292 6.27 -18.09 -35.96
C ALA A 292 5.12 -19.10 -36.09
N GLY A 293 3.97 -18.73 -36.63
CA GLY A 293 2.79 -19.59 -36.80
C GLY A 293 1.84 -19.66 -35.61
N LEU A 294 2.07 -18.84 -34.58
CA LEU A 294 1.30 -18.84 -33.35
C LEU A 294 0.36 -17.63 -33.27
N GLN A 295 -0.66 -17.73 -32.41
CA GLN A 295 -1.62 -16.65 -32.20
C GLN A 295 -1.15 -15.67 -31.12
N ALA A 296 -1.66 -14.43 -31.18
CA ALA A 296 -1.44 -13.40 -30.17
C ALA A 296 -2.78 -12.88 -29.63
N ALA A 297 -2.87 -12.71 -28.31
CA ALA A 297 -3.99 -12.09 -27.63
C ALA A 297 -3.54 -10.75 -27.03
N VAL A 298 -4.32 -9.67 -27.26
CA VAL A 298 -4.05 -8.33 -26.73
C VAL A 298 -5.24 -7.87 -25.92
N MET A 299 -5.05 -7.69 -24.62
CA MET A 299 -6.10 -7.32 -23.68
C MET A 299 -5.89 -5.90 -23.17
N ALA A 300 -6.98 -5.13 -23.06
CA ALA A 300 -7.03 -3.88 -22.34
C ALA A 300 -8.16 -3.88 -21.28
N PRO A 301 -8.07 -3.07 -20.22
CA PRO A 301 -9.04 -3.11 -19.11
C PRO A 301 -10.44 -2.60 -19.49
N THR A 302 -10.53 -1.69 -20.45
CA THR A 302 -11.80 -1.10 -20.88
C THR A 302 -12.06 -1.34 -22.38
N GLU A 303 -13.34 -1.35 -22.77
CA GLU A 303 -13.73 -1.53 -24.18
C GLU A 303 -13.18 -0.40 -25.07
N ILE A 304 -13.14 0.84 -24.56
CA ILE A 304 -12.64 2.00 -25.31
C ILE A 304 -11.15 1.85 -25.66
N LEU A 305 -10.34 1.47 -24.67
CA LEU A 305 -8.89 1.25 -24.87
C LEU A 305 -8.64 0.04 -25.79
N ALA A 306 -9.37 -1.03 -25.57
CA ALA A 306 -9.26 -2.22 -26.41
C ALA A 306 -9.68 -1.95 -27.85
N GLU A 307 -10.70 -1.13 -28.08
CA GLU A 307 -11.17 -0.72 -29.41
C GLU A 307 -10.10 0.12 -30.15
N GLN A 308 -9.45 1.05 -29.44
CA GLN A 308 -8.34 1.83 -29.99
C GLN A 308 -7.17 0.93 -30.41
N LEU A 309 -6.82 -0.06 -29.56
CA LEU A 309 -5.80 -1.06 -29.88
C LEU A 309 -6.21 -1.92 -31.10
N PHE A 310 -7.47 -2.34 -31.12
CA PHE A 310 -8.00 -3.13 -32.26
C PHE A 310 -7.83 -2.42 -33.57
N TYR A 311 -8.36 -1.19 -33.69
CA TYR A 311 -8.23 -0.43 -34.95
C TYR A 311 -6.77 -0.20 -35.36
N LYS A 312 -5.91 0.05 -34.37
CA LYS A 312 -4.49 0.27 -34.62
C LYS A 312 -3.78 -1.00 -35.13
N LEU A 313 -4.05 -2.12 -34.49
CA LEU A 313 -3.49 -3.40 -34.92
C LEU A 313 -4.12 -3.87 -36.24
N GLU A 314 -5.41 -3.67 -36.47
CA GLU A 314 -6.07 -3.98 -37.73
C GLU A 314 -5.46 -3.16 -38.88
N GLU A 315 -5.26 -1.84 -38.71
CA GLU A 315 -4.57 -0.96 -39.68
C GLU A 315 -3.18 -1.50 -40.04
N TRP A 316 -2.42 -1.96 -39.08
CA TRP A 316 -1.06 -2.42 -39.28
C TRP A 316 -0.98 -3.86 -39.86
N PHE A 317 -1.87 -4.75 -39.49
CA PHE A 317 -1.74 -6.16 -39.78
C PHE A 317 -2.54 -6.62 -41.01
N THR A 318 -3.65 -5.93 -41.36
CA THR A 318 -4.44 -6.27 -42.53
C THR A 318 -3.65 -6.22 -43.86
N PRO A 319 -2.79 -5.19 -44.10
CA PRO A 319 -1.96 -5.16 -45.30
C PRO A 319 -0.92 -6.28 -45.38
N LEU A 320 -0.58 -6.88 -44.24
CA LEU A 320 0.36 -8.01 -44.13
C LEU A 320 -0.32 -9.37 -44.32
N GLY A 321 -1.64 -9.39 -44.51
CA GLY A 321 -2.42 -10.63 -44.66
C GLY A 321 -2.74 -11.32 -43.32
N VAL A 322 -2.58 -10.63 -42.19
CA VAL A 322 -2.87 -11.14 -40.85
C VAL A 322 -4.26 -10.67 -40.42
N ARG A 323 -5.11 -11.60 -40.00
CA ARG A 323 -6.46 -11.28 -39.54
C ARG A 323 -6.48 -10.93 -38.04
N VAL A 324 -7.04 -9.76 -37.75
CA VAL A 324 -7.27 -9.26 -36.40
C VAL A 324 -8.76 -9.36 -36.08
N ALA A 325 -9.12 -9.90 -34.93
CA ALA A 325 -10.51 -9.99 -34.46
C ALA A 325 -10.74 -9.20 -33.20
N TRP A 326 -11.98 -8.74 -33.05
CA TRP A 326 -12.48 -8.02 -31.85
C TRP A 326 -13.31 -8.91 -30.94
N LEU A 327 -13.04 -8.90 -29.65
CA LEU A 327 -13.79 -9.65 -28.65
C LEU A 327 -14.00 -8.84 -27.35
N ALA A 328 -15.22 -8.38 -27.13
CA ALA A 328 -15.60 -7.63 -25.95
C ALA A 328 -16.97 -8.08 -25.39
N SER A 329 -17.32 -7.60 -24.22
CA SER A 329 -18.59 -7.96 -23.57
C SER A 329 -19.81 -7.49 -24.37
N SER A 330 -19.70 -6.36 -25.05
CA SER A 330 -20.73 -5.76 -25.91
C SER A 330 -21.02 -6.55 -27.19
N VAL A 331 -20.12 -7.44 -27.62
CA VAL A 331 -20.31 -8.26 -28.83
C VAL A 331 -21.42 -9.28 -28.60
N THR A 332 -22.34 -9.40 -29.57
CA THR A 332 -23.46 -10.38 -29.49
C THR A 332 -22.97 -11.82 -29.40
N LYS A 333 -23.71 -12.68 -28.74
CA LYS A 333 -23.35 -14.11 -28.58
C LYS A 333 -23.03 -14.79 -29.92
N LYS A 334 -23.81 -14.49 -30.97
CA LYS A 334 -23.60 -15.03 -32.32
C LYS A 334 -22.26 -14.61 -32.92
N ASN A 335 -21.88 -13.36 -32.74
CA ASN A 335 -20.60 -12.84 -33.25
C ASN A 335 -19.42 -13.32 -32.41
N LYS A 336 -19.57 -13.42 -31.06
CA LYS A 336 -18.58 -14.08 -30.21
C LYS A 336 -18.28 -15.50 -30.65
N GLN A 337 -19.32 -16.28 -30.92
CA GLN A 337 -19.15 -17.68 -31.39
C GLN A 337 -18.36 -17.75 -32.68
N LYS A 338 -18.62 -16.84 -33.64
CA LYS A 338 -17.82 -16.77 -34.87
C LYS A 338 -16.34 -16.51 -34.62
N VAL A 339 -16.03 -15.61 -33.66
CA VAL A 339 -14.64 -15.31 -33.29
C VAL A 339 -14.01 -16.53 -32.60
N TYR A 340 -14.74 -17.21 -31.73
CA TYR A 340 -14.26 -18.42 -31.04
C TYR A 340 -13.94 -19.53 -32.09
N ASP A 341 -14.88 -19.79 -33.01
CA ASP A 341 -14.67 -20.80 -34.05
C ASP A 341 -13.47 -20.45 -34.96
N ALA A 342 -13.29 -19.17 -35.26
CA ALA A 342 -12.17 -18.68 -36.09
C ALA A 342 -10.81 -18.75 -35.33
N LEU A 343 -10.80 -18.51 -34.03
CA LEU A 343 -9.60 -18.69 -33.18
C LEU A 343 -9.20 -20.17 -33.08
N GLU A 344 -10.16 -21.06 -32.87
CA GLU A 344 -9.92 -22.50 -32.75
C GLU A 344 -9.45 -23.13 -34.07
N ARG A 345 -9.80 -22.52 -35.22
CA ARG A 345 -9.36 -22.96 -36.55
C ARG A 345 -8.13 -22.24 -37.09
N ASN A 346 -7.49 -21.39 -36.27
CA ASN A 346 -6.37 -20.53 -36.70
C ASN A 346 -6.69 -19.61 -37.91
N GLU A 347 -7.96 -19.27 -38.10
CA GLU A 347 -8.39 -18.31 -39.12
C GLU A 347 -8.15 -16.86 -38.67
N VAL A 348 -7.97 -16.61 -37.39
CA VAL A 348 -7.63 -15.34 -36.74
C VAL A 348 -6.33 -15.53 -36.03
N GLN A 349 -5.34 -14.69 -36.33
CA GLN A 349 -4.01 -14.78 -35.73
C GLN A 349 -3.83 -13.81 -34.55
N ILE A 350 -4.54 -12.68 -34.56
CA ILE A 350 -4.50 -11.71 -33.44
C ILE A 350 -5.93 -11.45 -32.95
N VAL A 351 -6.15 -11.53 -31.67
CA VAL A 351 -7.42 -11.13 -31.06
C VAL A 351 -7.20 -10.02 -30.07
N VAL A 352 -8.01 -8.97 -30.15
CA VAL A 352 -7.98 -7.82 -29.24
C VAL A 352 -9.29 -7.73 -28.49
N GLY A 353 -9.23 -7.45 -27.20
CA GLY A 353 -10.45 -7.33 -26.40
C GLY A 353 -10.22 -6.97 -24.95
N THR A 354 -11.26 -7.16 -24.16
CA THR A 354 -11.24 -7.00 -22.71
C THR A 354 -11.09 -8.36 -22.01
N HIS A 355 -11.41 -8.46 -20.72
CA HIS A 355 -11.46 -9.76 -20.01
C HIS A 355 -12.41 -10.79 -20.64
N ALA A 356 -13.12 -10.44 -21.70
CA ALA A 356 -13.84 -11.42 -22.50
C ALA A 356 -12.89 -12.47 -23.13
N LEU A 357 -11.60 -12.14 -23.31
CA LEU A 357 -10.56 -13.02 -23.84
C LEU A 357 -10.20 -14.20 -22.91
N ILE A 358 -10.41 -14.05 -21.59
CA ILE A 358 -10.08 -15.06 -20.57
C ILE A 358 -11.32 -15.76 -20.01
N GLN A 359 -12.49 -15.54 -20.62
CA GLN A 359 -13.73 -16.22 -20.22
C GLN A 359 -13.77 -17.68 -20.68
N GLU A 360 -14.50 -18.51 -19.95
CA GLU A 360 -14.79 -19.88 -20.38
C GLU A 360 -15.39 -19.91 -21.79
N GLY A 361 -14.86 -20.77 -22.65
CA GLY A 361 -15.30 -20.91 -24.05
C GLY A 361 -14.37 -20.31 -25.08
N VAL A 362 -13.42 -19.44 -24.71
CA VAL A 362 -12.38 -18.98 -25.65
C VAL A 362 -11.28 -20.03 -25.74
N ARG A 363 -11.10 -20.60 -26.93
CA ARG A 363 -10.05 -21.56 -27.22
C ARG A 363 -9.18 -21.06 -28.37
N PHE A 364 -7.90 -21.07 -28.13
CA PHE A 364 -6.89 -20.75 -29.16
C PHE A 364 -6.45 -22.05 -29.83
N TYR A 365 -6.11 -21.97 -31.10
CA TYR A 365 -5.46 -23.07 -31.79
C TYR A 365 -4.06 -23.30 -31.22
N ASP A 366 -3.26 -22.24 -31.16
CA ASP A 366 -1.93 -22.25 -30.53
C ASP A 366 -1.50 -20.83 -30.11
N LEU A 367 -1.73 -20.48 -28.85
CA LEU A 367 -1.44 -19.15 -28.32
C LEU A 367 0.05 -19.01 -27.96
N GLY A 368 0.78 -18.15 -28.67
CA GLY A 368 2.21 -17.88 -28.42
C GLY A 368 2.49 -16.63 -27.62
N LEU A 369 1.57 -15.64 -27.62
CA LEU A 369 1.79 -14.37 -26.95
C LEU A 369 0.49 -13.83 -26.33
N ALA A 370 0.57 -13.40 -25.09
CA ALA A 370 -0.46 -12.59 -24.44
C ALA A 370 0.13 -11.22 -24.05
N VAL A 371 -0.53 -10.14 -24.49
CA VAL A 371 -0.21 -8.75 -24.13
C VAL A 371 -1.34 -8.20 -23.29
N ILE A 372 -1.02 -7.60 -22.15
CA ILE A 372 -1.97 -6.93 -21.28
C ILE A 372 -1.56 -5.47 -21.20
N ASP A 373 -2.44 -4.56 -21.64
CA ASP A 373 -2.23 -3.13 -21.61
C ASP A 373 -2.96 -2.55 -20.39
N GLU A 374 -2.20 -1.87 -19.52
CA GLU A 374 -2.62 -1.27 -18.21
C GLU A 374 -3.18 -2.26 -17.18
#